data_77351cdc8c2ab3905a8e538569fdd832
#
_entry.id   77351cdc8c2ab3905a8e538569fdd832
#
_cell.length_a   1.000
_cell.length_b   1.000
_cell.length_c   1.000
_cell.angle_alpha   90.00
_cell.angle_beta   90.00
_cell.angle_gamma   90.00
#
_symmetry.space_group_name_H-M   'P 1'
#
loop_
_entity.id
_entity.type
_entity.pdbx_description
1 polymer ?
#
loop_
_entity_poly.entity_id
_entity_poly.type
_entity_poly.pdbx_seq_one_letter_code
_entity_poly.pdbx_strand_id
1 'polypeptide(L)'
;FYERDNIVKNYYKLLALPGRYAQSAEFIEIQSLLLECIKSIGDSLFKDGNVQSGCEVVINENEVTITAGRMYIDGVVRETKETKLTIKGEGVENITARIEETVVTEDEDESLLDQAVGSSSSFQPGCFRVKQEVVYEVDGEGYVVATLYDGALRNFIVEKPQMDVISEVLARRTFAE
;
A
#
# COMPACT_ATOMS: atom_id res chain seq x y z
N PHE A 1 -2.18 -16.75 -12.42
CA PHE A 1 -2.66 -17.53 -11.27
C PHE A 1 -4.18 -17.54 -11.28
N TYR A 2 -4.77 -18.67 -10.87
CA TYR A 2 -6.23 -18.79 -10.84
C TYR A 2 -6.74 -18.31 -9.49
N GLU A 3 -7.42 -17.16 -9.50
CA GLU A 3 -8.13 -16.60 -8.36
C GLU A 3 -9.63 -16.61 -8.63
N ARG A 4 -10.42 -16.96 -7.61
CA ARG A 4 -11.89 -16.90 -7.69
C ARG A 4 -12.33 -15.56 -7.16
N ASP A 5 -13.22 -14.90 -7.90
CA ASP A 5 -13.81 -13.63 -7.45
C ASP A 5 -14.86 -13.88 -6.37
N ASN A 6 -14.43 -13.82 -5.11
CA ASN A 6 -15.26 -14.07 -3.94
C ASN A 6 -15.89 -12.80 -3.37
N ILE A 7 -15.29 -11.64 -3.65
CA ILE A 7 -15.76 -10.33 -3.16
C ILE A 7 -17.13 -10.03 -3.77
N VAL A 8 -17.25 -10.15 -5.10
CA VAL A 8 -18.53 -9.95 -5.82
C VAL A 8 -19.61 -10.93 -5.36
N LYS A 9 -19.22 -12.17 -4.98
CA LYS A 9 -20.14 -13.20 -4.51
C LYS A 9 -20.45 -13.10 -3.01
N ASN A 10 -19.84 -12.16 -2.30
CA ASN A 10 -20.01 -11.94 -0.86
C ASN A 10 -19.70 -13.19 -0.01
N TYR A 11 -18.69 -13.98 -0.43
CA TYR A 11 -18.23 -15.10 0.37
C TYR A 11 -17.40 -14.58 1.55
N TYR A 12 -17.71 -15.10 2.73
CA TYR A 12 -17.09 -14.68 3.98
C TYR A 12 -16.06 -15.68 4.49
N LYS A 13 -16.24 -16.96 4.22
CA LYS A 13 -15.45 -18.04 4.83
C LYS A 13 -15.41 -19.27 3.96
N LEU A 14 -14.25 -19.90 3.88
CA LEU A 14 -14.11 -21.24 3.28
C LEU A 14 -14.44 -22.31 4.32
N LEU A 15 -15.12 -23.37 3.87
CA LEU A 15 -15.41 -24.55 4.68
C LEU A 15 -14.75 -25.76 4.00
N ALA A 16 -13.68 -26.26 4.64
CA ALA A 16 -13.01 -27.47 4.16
C ALA A 16 -13.90 -28.70 4.36
N LEU A 17 -14.03 -29.52 3.33
CA LEU A 17 -14.77 -30.79 3.38
C LEU A 17 -13.84 -31.93 3.79
N PRO A 18 -14.20 -32.76 4.78
CA PRO A 18 -13.42 -33.94 5.13
C PRO A 18 -13.22 -34.88 3.94
N GLY A 19 -12.00 -35.39 3.76
CA GLY A 19 -11.65 -36.30 2.67
C GLY A 19 -11.50 -35.65 1.29
N ARG A 20 -11.44 -34.32 1.21
CA ARG A 20 -11.12 -33.56 0.00
C ARG A 20 -9.80 -32.81 0.17
N TYR A 21 -9.02 -32.75 -0.92
CA TYR A 21 -7.78 -31.97 -0.93
C TYR A 21 -8.09 -30.50 -1.14
N ALA A 22 -7.37 -29.63 -0.40
CA ALA A 22 -7.39 -28.21 -0.66
C ALA A 22 -6.71 -27.90 -2.00
N GLN A 23 -7.32 -27.02 -2.79
CA GLN A 23 -6.78 -26.56 -4.07
C GLN A 23 -5.90 -25.32 -3.83
N SER A 24 -4.92 -25.09 -4.72
CA SER A 24 -4.07 -23.90 -4.64
C SER A 24 -4.87 -22.59 -4.66
N ALA A 25 -5.96 -22.55 -5.42
CA ALA A 25 -6.87 -21.42 -5.45
C ALA A 25 -7.50 -21.10 -4.08
N GLU A 26 -7.76 -22.11 -3.24
CA GLU A 26 -8.35 -21.91 -1.91
C GLU A 26 -7.37 -21.24 -0.93
N PHE A 27 -6.07 -21.48 -1.08
CA PHE A 27 -5.04 -20.75 -0.30
C PHE A 27 -4.97 -19.27 -0.68
N ILE A 28 -5.06 -18.95 -1.98
CA ILE A 28 -5.10 -17.56 -2.46
C ILE A 28 -6.39 -16.89 -1.96
N GLU A 29 -7.51 -17.59 -2.05
CA GLU A 29 -8.83 -17.15 -1.61
C GLU A 29 -8.87 -16.76 -0.11
N ILE A 30 -8.22 -17.56 0.75
CA ILE A 30 -8.08 -17.23 2.19
C ILE A 30 -7.32 -15.92 2.38
N GLN A 31 -6.22 -15.71 1.62
CA GLN A 31 -5.44 -14.49 1.71
C GLN A 31 -6.24 -13.28 1.24
N SER A 32 -6.94 -13.38 0.11
CA SER A 32 -7.77 -12.31 -0.44
C SER A 32 -8.88 -11.90 0.52
N LEU A 33 -9.57 -12.86 1.15
CA LEU A 33 -10.61 -12.58 2.15
C LEU A 33 -10.05 -11.87 3.39
N LEU A 34 -8.86 -12.26 3.86
CA LEU A 34 -8.22 -11.61 5.00
C LEU A 34 -7.76 -10.18 4.66
N LEU A 35 -7.17 -9.99 3.47
CA LEU A 35 -6.74 -8.67 3.01
C LEU A 35 -7.93 -7.73 2.84
N GLU A 36 -9.06 -8.22 2.31
CA GLU A 36 -10.28 -7.44 2.17
C GLU A 36 -10.86 -7.02 3.55
N CYS A 37 -10.82 -7.91 4.54
CA CYS A 37 -11.21 -7.55 5.91
C CYS A 37 -10.32 -6.44 6.47
N ILE A 38 -8.99 -6.53 6.27
CA ILE A 38 -8.03 -5.51 6.72
C ILE A 38 -8.28 -4.19 5.99
N LYS A 39 -8.47 -4.25 4.67
CA LYS A 39 -8.81 -3.09 3.85
C LYS A 39 -10.07 -2.39 4.33
N SER A 40 -11.13 -3.14 4.56
CA SER A 40 -12.42 -2.62 5.03
C SER A 40 -12.30 -1.87 6.38
N ILE A 41 -11.47 -2.39 7.29
CA ILE A 41 -11.17 -1.70 8.56
C ILE A 41 -10.33 -0.46 8.30
N GLY A 42 -9.29 -0.57 7.48
CA GLY A 42 -8.40 0.53 7.15
C GLY A 42 -9.13 1.69 6.47
N ASP A 43 -9.96 1.41 5.47
CA ASP A 43 -10.75 2.41 4.74
C ASP A 43 -11.77 3.14 5.64
N SER A 44 -12.17 2.53 6.76
CA SER A 44 -13.02 3.19 7.75
C SER A 44 -12.27 4.20 8.64
N LEU A 45 -10.94 4.09 8.72
CA LEU A 45 -10.07 4.91 9.58
C LEU A 45 -9.23 5.90 8.79
N PHE A 46 -8.81 5.54 7.57
CA PHE A 46 -7.88 6.29 6.75
C PHE A 46 -8.43 6.47 5.34
N LYS A 47 -7.86 7.41 4.61
CA LYS A 47 -8.05 7.56 3.16
C LYS A 47 -6.76 7.26 2.44
N ASP A 48 -6.86 6.77 1.22
CA ASP A 48 -5.68 6.54 0.38
C ASP A 48 -4.87 7.84 0.20
N GLY A 49 -3.56 7.72 0.31
CA GLY A 49 -2.63 8.85 0.33
C GLY A 49 -2.40 9.45 1.72
N ASN A 50 -3.07 8.99 2.78
CA ASN A 50 -2.83 9.48 4.14
C ASN A 50 -1.44 9.11 4.64
N VAL A 51 -0.65 10.13 4.96
CA VAL A 51 0.67 9.98 5.58
C VAL A 51 0.52 9.64 7.05
N GLN A 52 1.16 8.55 7.48
CA GLN A 52 1.18 8.12 8.88
C GLN A 52 2.43 8.62 9.62
N SER A 53 3.57 8.64 8.93
CA SER A 53 4.84 9.18 9.45
C SER A 53 5.82 9.44 8.31
N GLY A 54 6.70 10.41 8.46
CA GLY A 54 7.66 10.80 7.44
C GLY A 54 6.98 11.32 6.17
N CYS A 55 7.44 10.93 5.01
CA CYS A 55 6.95 11.37 3.69
C CYS A 55 6.95 12.90 3.54
N GLU A 56 7.87 13.60 4.22
CA GLU A 56 7.96 15.05 4.13
C GLU A 56 8.40 15.48 2.73
N VAL A 57 7.76 16.52 2.22
CA VAL A 57 8.07 17.07 0.89
C VAL A 57 9.03 18.24 1.06
N VAL A 58 10.23 18.07 0.56
CA VAL A 58 11.29 19.10 0.55
C VAL A 58 11.53 19.53 -0.89
N ILE A 59 11.42 20.84 -1.15
CA ILE A 59 11.59 21.40 -2.48
C ILE A 59 12.92 22.14 -2.56
N ASN A 60 13.73 21.81 -3.55
CA ASN A 60 14.99 22.48 -3.85
C ASN A 60 15.01 22.81 -5.36
N GLU A 61 14.74 24.08 -5.67
CA GLU A 61 14.65 24.54 -7.06
C GLU A 61 13.68 23.69 -7.88
N ASN A 62 14.18 22.89 -8.82
CA ASN A 62 13.39 22.02 -9.69
C ASN A 62 13.40 20.55 -9.25
N GLU A 63 13.85 20.26 -8.05
CA GLU A 63 13.83 18.90 -7.47
C GLU A 63 12.95 18.87 -6.23
N VAL A 64 12.04 17.91 -6.19
CA VAL A 64 11.24 17.58 -5.01
C VAL A 64 11.76 16.28 -4.42
N THR A 65 12.15 16.32 -3.16
CA THR A 65 12.53 15.13 -2.39
C THR A 65 11.40 14.79 -1.44
N ILE A 66 10.89 13.56 -1.54
CA ILE A 66 9.95 13.00 -0.58
C ILE A 66 10.74 12.07 0.33
N THR A 67 10.76 12.35 1.63
CA THR A 67 11.51 11.52 2.59
C THR A 67 10.87 10.15 2.76
N ALA A 68 11.65 9.18 3.21
CA ALA A 68 11.12 7.87 3.59
C ALA A 68 10.09 8.01 4.71
N GLY A 69 9.07 7.14 4.69
CA GLY A 69 8.00 7.22 5.67
C GLY A 69 7.02 6.06 5.55
N ARG A 70 5.81 6.30 6.01
CA ARG A 70 4.70 5.34 5.98
C ARG A 70 3.43 6.03 5.52
N MET A 71 2.73 5.42 4.59
CA MET A 71 1.51 5.93 3.98
C MET A 71 0.44 4.85 3.92
N TYR A 72 -0.81 5.23 4.18
CA TYR A 72 -1.94 4.35 3.90
C TYR A 72 -2.30 4.45 2.43
N ILE A 73 -2.25 3.35 1.72
CA ILE A 73 -2.56 3.29 0.30
C ILE A 73 -3.07 1.89 -0.06
N ASP A 74 -4.16 1.84 -0.79
CA ASP A 74 -4.82 0.62 -1.23
C ASP A 74 -5.03 -0.41 -0.12
N GLY A 75 -5.63 0.05 0.97
CA GLY A 75 -6.10 -0.78 2.07
C GLY A 75 -5.07 -1.13 3.14
N VAL A 76 -3.79 -0.74 2.99
CA VAL A 76 -2.72 -1.10 3.93
C VAL A 76 -1.76 0.07 4.14
N VAL A 77 -1.21 0.18 5.36
CA VAL A 77 -0.09 1.10 5.65
C VAL A 77 1.19 0.50 5.08
N ARG A 78 1.82 1.21 4.13
CA ARG A 78 3.03 0.78 3.43
C ARG A 78 4.21 1.68 3.76
N GLU A 79 5.39 1.09 3.79
CA GLU A 79 6.64 1.84 3.87
C GLU A 79 6.98 2.42 2.51
N THR A 80 7.44 3.68 2.51
CA THR A 80 7.88 4.39 1.32
C THR A 80 9.36 4.70 1.42
N LYS A 81 10.06 4.62 0.31
CA LYS A 81 11.47 4.98 0.21
C LYS A 81 11.60 6.46 -0.10
N GLU A 82 12.73 7.04 0.29
CA GLU A 82 13.10 8.37 -0.18
C GLU A 82 13.13 8.40 -1.70
N THR A 83 12.41 9.35 -2.28
CA THR A 83 12.29 9.50 -3.74
C THR A 83 12.52 10.95 -4.13
N LYS A 84 13.28 11.13 -5.21
CA LYS A 84 13.55 12.43 -5.82
C LYS A 84 12.85 12.53 -7.15
N LEU A 85 12.11 13.61 -7.34
CA LEU A 85 11.35 13.89 -8.55
C LEU A 85 11.78 15.23 -9.12
N THR A 86 11.87 15.30 -10.44
CA THR A 86 12.11 16.56 -11.13
C THR A 86 10.79 17.20 -11.49
N ILE A 87 10.63 18.48 -11.13
CA ILE A 87 9.44 19.29 -11.44
C ILE A 87 9.80 20.35 -12.49
N LYS A 88 8.79 20.86 -13.17
CA LYS A 88 8.95 21.96 -14.13
C LYS A 88 9.07 23.30 -13.42
N GLY A 89 8.42 23.42 -12.26
CA GLY A 89 8.39 24.64 -11.46
C GLY A 89 7.49 25.74 -12.03
N GLU A 90 6.60 25.41 -12.94
CA GLU A 90 5.66 26.34 -13.58
C GLU A 90 4.24 25.74 -13.54
N GLY A 91 3.26 26.57 -13.17
CA GLY A 91 1.86 26.17 -13.12
C GLY A 91 1.53 25.24 -11.97
N VAL A 92 0.51 24.41 -12.16
CA VAL A 92 0.07 23.42 -11.16
C VAL A 92 0.67 22.07 -11.51
N GLU A 93 1.37 21.45 -10.57
CA GLU A 93 1.92 20.10 -10.67
C GLU A 93 1.45 19.29 -9.46
N ASN A 94 1.00 18.07 -9.70
CA ASN A 94 0.57 17.18 -8.64
C ASN A 94 1.59 16.07 -8.45
N ILE A 95 1.98 15.82 -7.21
CA ILE A 95 2.73 14.62 -6.86
C ILE A 95 1.70 13.55 -6.52
N THR A 96 1.76 12.46 -7.26
CA THR A 96 0.88 11.32 -7.09
C THR A 96 1.65 10.13 -6.54
N ALA A 97 0.97 9.29 -5.76
CA ALA A 97 1.47 8.01 -5.28
C ALA A 97 0.61 6.88 -5.81
N ARG A 98 1.23 5.83 -6.30
CA ARG A 98 0.57 4.60 -6.72
C ARG A 98 1.32 3.37 -6.22
N ILE A 99 0.65 2.23 -6.24
CA ILE A 99 1.29 0.95 -5.97
C ILE A 99 1.76 0.34 -7.28
N GLU A 100 2.99 -0.12 -7.29
CA GLU A 100 3.54 -0.95 -8.35
C GLU A 100 3.68 -2.38 -7.82
N GLU A 101 3.10 -3.32 -8.55
CA GLU A 101 3.14 -4.74 -8.22
C GLU A 101 4.10 -5.49 -9.13
N THR A 102 4.96 -6.29 -8.52
CA THR A 102 5.84 -7.21 -9.25
C THR A 102 5.70 -8.61 -8.67
N VAL A 103 5.72 -9.61 -9.54
CA VAL A 103 5.76 -11.01 -9.13
C VAL A 103 7.22 -11.42 -9.03
N VAL A 104 7.65 -11.82 -7.85
CA VAL A 104 9.01 -12.33 -7.57
C VAL A 104 8.97 -13.84 -7.67
N THR A 105 9.82 -14.39 -8.52
CA THR A 105 9.98 -15.83 -8.75
C THR A 105 11.31 -16.30 -8.15
N GLU A 106 11.59 -17.59 -8.25
CA GLU A 106 12.87 -18.18 -7.86
C GLU A 106 14.05 -17.68 -8.68
N ASP A 107 13.80 -17.12 -9.87
CA ASP A 107 14.86 -16.55 -10.71
C ASP A 107 15.38 -15.22 -10.15
N GLU A 108 14.54 -14.46 -9.45
CA GLU A 108 14.91 -13.22 -8.77
C GLU A 108 15.30 -13.45 -7.30
N ASP A 109 14.76 -14.50 -6.68
CA ASP A 109 15.01 -14.83 -5.27
C ASP A 109 15.15 -16.35 -5.08
N GLU A 110 16.38 -16.83 -5.09
CA GLU A 110 16.71 -18.25 -4.88
C GLU A 110 16.24 -18.80 -3.54
N SER A 111 15.93 -17.94 -2.56
CA SER A 111 15.39 -18.39 -1.26
C SER A 111 13.99 -19.00 -1.36
N LEU A 112 13.31 -18.79 -2.49
CA LEU A 112 12.00 -19.37 -2.80
C LEU A 112 12.09 -20.85 -3.24
N LEU A 113 13.28 -21.38 -3.48
CA LEU A 113 13.49 -22.79 -3.73
C LEU A 113 13.39 -23.60 -2.42
N ASP A 114 12.89 -24.83 -2.51
CA ASP A 114 12.85 -25.74 -1.36
C ASP A 114 14.26 -26.09 -0.89
N GLN A 115 14.62 -25.65 0.31
CA GLN A 115 15.92 -25.84 0.94
C GLN A 115 16.04 -27.22 1.64
N ALA A 116 14.99 -28.04 1.63
CA ALA A 116 14.97 -29.34 2.30
C ALA A 116 15.82 -30.37 1.54
N VAL A 117 17.12 -30.44 1.87
CA VAL A 117 18.06 -31.37 1.24
C VAL A 117 17.60 -32.81 1.45
N GLY A 118 17.51 -33.58 0.35
CA GLY A 118 17.11 -34.98 0.36
C GLY A 118 15.60 -35.25 0.28
N SER A 119 14.78 -34.23 0.21
CA SER A 119 13.36 -34.36 -0.14
C SER A 119 13.17 -34.54 -1.66
N SER A 120 12.04 -35.07 -2.07
CA SER A 120 11.69 -35.20 -3.50
C SER A 120 11.45 -33.85 -4.16
N SER A 121 11.24 -32.80 -3.37
CA SER A 121 11.01 -31.40 -3.78
C SER A 121 12.26 -30.51 -3.61
N SER A 122 13.41 -31.10 -3.22
CA SER A 122 14.65 -30.35 -3.03
C SER A 122 15.00 -29.52 -4.27
N PHE A 123 15.25 -28.23 -4.08
CA PHE A 123 15.50 -27.25 -5.14
C PHE A 123 14.34 -27.06 -6.15
N GLN A 124 13.13 -27.51 -5.83
CA GLN A 124 11.96 -27.18 -6.64
C GLN A 124 11.43 -25.79 -6.25
N PRO A 125 10.88 -25.01 -7.21
CA PRO A 125 10.30 -23.73 -6.93
C PRO A 125 9.08 -23.84 -6.01
N GLY A 126 9.02 -22.97 -5.02
CA GLY A 126 7.87 -22.82 -4.14
C GLY A 126 6.81 -21.88 -4.73
N CYS A 127 6.00 -21.29 -3.86
CA CYS A 127 5.05 -20.27 -4.28
C CYS A 127 5.80 -18.97 -4.64
N PHE A 128 5.36 -18.28 -5.66
CA PHE A 128 5.82 -16.94 -6.01
C PHE A 128 5.34 -15.91 -4.99
N ARG A 129 5.94 -14.73 -4.99
CA ARG A 129 5.59 -13.62 -4.10
C ARG A 129 5.12 -12.43 -4.91
N VAL A 130 4.09 -11.76 -4.46
CA VAL A 130 3.72 -10.45 -4.96
C VAL A 130 4.41 -9.41 -4.08
N LYS A 131 5.27 -8.61 -4.69
CA LYS A 131 5.93 -7.47 -4.07
C LYS A 131 5.19 -6.21 -4.48
N GLN A 132 4.87 -5.36 -3.53
CA GLN A 132 4.21 -4.08 -3.76
C GLN A 132 5.10 -2.97 -3.22
N GLU A 133 5.38 -1.99 -4.06
CA GLU A 133 6.15 -0.79 -3.70
C GLU A 133 5.35 0.47 -4.01
N VAL A 134 5.48 1.48 -3.17
CA VAL A 134 4.88 2.80 -3.43
C VAL A 134 5.82 3.57 -4.34
N VAL A 135 5.29 4.03 -5.47
CA VAL A 135 6.01 4.83 -6.46
C VAL A 135 5.38 6.21 -6.53
N TYR A 136 6.22 7.24 -6.53
CA TYR A 136 5.79 8.64 -6.68
C TYR A 136 6.07 9.12 -8.10
N GLU A 137 5.14 9.89 -8.66
CA GLU A 137 5.25 10.49 -9.99
C GLU A 137 4.74 11.94 -9.97
N VAL A 138 5.22 12.76 -10.91
CA VAL A 138 4.68 14.11 -11.13
C VAL A 138 3.62 14.02 -12.21
N ASP A 139 2.41 14.49 -11.91
CA ASP A 139 1.23 14.44 -12.78
C ASP A 139 0.93 13.03 -13.32
N GLY A 140 1.33 11.99 -12.58
CA GLY A 140 1.08 10.60 -12.90
C GLY A 140 -0.30 10.12 -12.44
N GLU A 141 -0.56 8.82 -12.68
CA GLU A 141 -1.74 8.15 -12.17
C GLU A 141 -1.57 7.84 -10.67
N GLY A 142 -2.67 7.78 -9.94
CA GLY A 142 -2.70 7.42 -8.53
C GLY A 142 -3.32 8.48 -7.63
N TYR A 143 -2.99 8.42 -6.34
CA TYR A 143 -3.53 9.32 -5.33
C TYR A 143 -2.68 10.57 -5.21
N VAL A 144 -3.29 11.75 -5.29
CA VAL A 144 -2.57 13.02 -5.11
C VAL A 144 -2.16 13.16 -3.65
N VAL A 145 -0.85 13.26 -3.40
CA VAL A 145 -0.28 13.43 -2.06
C VAL A 145 0.20 14.86 -1.79
N ALA A 146 0.59 15.57 -2.83
CA ALA A 146 0.94 16.99 -2.73
C ALA A 146 0.59 17.74 -4.02
N THR A 147 0.27 19.01 -3.90
CA THR A 147 0.06 19.91 -5.03
C THR A 147 1.03 21.08 -4.94
N LEU A 148 1.76 21.29 -6.01
CA LEU A 148 2.70 22.41 -6.18
C LEU A 148 2.05 23.47 -7.07
N TYR A 149 2.42 24.72 -6.82
CA TYR A 149 2.06 25.85 -7.67
C TYR A 149 3.28 26.72 -7.90
N ASP A 150 3.70 26.87 -9.15
CA ASP A 150 4.93 27.58 -9.53
C ASP A 150 6.15 27.14 -8.69
N GLY A 151 6.35 25.84 -8.54
CA GLY A 151 7.44 25.25 -7.79
C GLY A 151 7.31 25.36 -6.25
N ALA A 152 6.26 25.95 -5.73
CA ALA A 152 6.02 26.05 -4.28
C ALA A 152 4.94 25.07 -3.81
N LEU A 153 5.14 24.46 -2.65
CA LEU A 153 4.16 23.56 -2.03
C LEU A 153 2.92 24.36 -1.62
N ARG A 154 1.79 24.08 -2.25
CA ARG A 154 0.52 24.73 -1.96
C ARG A 154 -0.36 23.91 -1.02
N ASN A 155 -0.40 22.62 -1.23
CA ASN A 155 -1.18 21.71 -0.40
C ASN A 155 -0.42 20.40 -0.26
N PHE A 156 -0.30 19.95 0.97
CA PHE A 156 0.20 18.62 1.32
C PHE A 156 -0.93 17.91 2.05
N ILE A 157 -1.40 16.82 1.48
CA ILE A 157 -2.52 16.09 2.05
C ILE A 157 -2.02 15.24 3.24
N VAL A 158 -1.71 15.90 4.34
CA VAL A 158 -1.71 15.29 5.65
C VAL A 158 -3.13 15.39 6.19
N GLU A 159 -4.04 14.58 5.67
CA GLU A 159 -5.28 14.39 6.41
C GLU A 159 -4.92 13.58 7.66
N LYS A 160 -5.03 14.22 8.82
CA LYS A 160 -4.87 13.54 10.10
C LYS A 160 -5.84 12.35 10.15
N PRO A 161 -5.43 11.21 10.69
CA PRO A 161 -6.35 10.10 10.91
C PRO A 161 -7.64 10.60 11.59
N GLN A 162 -8.78 10.05 11.22
CA GLN A 162 -10.08 10.50 11.79
C GLN A 162 -10.07 10.47 13.33
N MET A 163 -9.31 9.54 13.92
CA MET A 163 -9.12 9.45 15.37
C MET A 163 -8.41 10.68 15.95
N ASP A 164 -7.46 11.28 15.25
CA ASP A 164 -6.76 12.49 15.70
C ASP A 164 -7.69 13.70 15.64
N VAL A 165 -8.51 13.79 14.60
CA VAL A 165 -9.52 14.86 14.49
C VAL A 165 -10.54 14.75 15.63
N ILE A 166 -11.01 13.55 15.95
CA ILE A 166 -11.94 13.29 17.06
C ILE A 166 -11.28 13.67 18.40
N SER A 167 -10.01 13.25 18.61
CA SER A 167 -9.26 13.57 19.82
C SER A 167 -9.06 15.07 19.98
N GLU A 168 -8.75 15.79 18.91
CA GLU A 168 -8.59 17.24 18.91
C GLU A 168 -9.91 17.96 19.20
N VAL A 169 -11.03 17.52 18.64
CA VAL A 169 -12.37 18.07 18.91
C VAL A 169 -12.77 17.83 20.36
N LEU A 170 -12.51 16.62 20.89
CA LEU A 170 -12.79 16.31 22.31
C LEU A 170 -11.92 17.16 23.24
N ALA A 171 -10.63 17.28 22.96
CA ALA A 171 -9.72 18.12 23.74
C ALA A 171 -10.18 19.59 23.77
N ARG A 172 -10.55 20.17 22.62
CA ARG A 172 -11.09 21.54 22.57
C ARG A 172 -12.36 21.71 23.37
N ARG A 173 -13.27 20.74 23.39
CA ARG A 173 -14.49 20.80 24.21
C ARG A 173 -14.19 20.73 25.69
N THR A 174 -13.26 19.87 26.10
CA THR A 174 -12.86 19.71 27.51
C THR A 174 -12.15 20.94 28.08
N PHE A 175 -11.46 21.73 27.22
CA PHE A 175 -10.81 22.98 27.65
C PHE A 175 -11.73 24.21 27.57
N ALA A 176 -12.91 24.08 26.95
CA ALA A 176 -13.87 25.18 26.80
C ALA A 176 -14.98 25.19 27.90
N GLU A 177 -15.02 24.16 28.73
CA GLU A 177 -15.85 24.07 29.97
C GLU A 177 -15.01 24.45 31.19
#